data_a3f3f82ccaf7e299165bf6886cc40501
#
_entry.id   a3f3f82ccaf7e299165bf6886cc40501
#
_cell.length_a   1.000
_cell.length_b   1.000
_cell.length_c   1.000
_cell.angle_alpha   90.00
_cell.angle_beta   90.00
_cell.angle_gamma   90.00
#
_symmetry.space_group_name_H-M   'P 1'
#
loop_
_entity.id
_entity.type
_entity.pdbx_description
1 polymer ?
#
loop_
_entity_poly.entity_id
_entity_poly.type
_entity_poly.pdbx_seq_one_letter_code
_entity_poly.pdbx_strand_id
1 'polypeptide(L)'
;MSSTAAYYLLSTLGGYLVTSFLLLKYPTLLHQRKKQRFLSKHISHRGGAGENLENTMAAFQHAVTIGTDMLELDCHITKDEQVVVSHDENLKRSTGVNVNISDLKYCELPPYLGKLDVTFQRECQCEGKDNRIPLLKEVFEAFPNTPINIDIKVNNSVLIKKNSDIPILFSVQRVLLILGLFFTGLLPFVPIREQFFEIPMPSIILKLKEPHKMSKSQKFLIWLSDILLMRKALFDHLTARGIQVYIWVLNEEQEYKRAFDLGATGVMTDYPTKLKNFLHSFSA
;
A
#
# COMPACT_ATOMS: atom_id res chain seq x y z
N MET A 1 43.61 -23.12 3.70
CA MET A 1 42.65 -23.93 2.93
C MET A 1 43.42 -24.64 1.83
N SER A 2 43.17 -25.92 1.58
CA SER A 2 43.77 -26.61 0.44
C SER A 2 43.18 -26.03 -0.84
N SER A 3 43.93 -26.02 -1.95
CA SER A 3 43.47 -25.56 -3.27
C SER A 3 42.17 -26.26 -3.72
N THR A 4 42.05 -27.55 -3.38
CA THR A 4 40.88 -28.38 -3.64
C THR A 4 39.62 -27.87 -2.88
N ALA A 5 39.73 -27.52 -1.60
CA ALA A 5 38.65 -26.99 -0.80
C ALA A 5 38.17 -25.61 -1.32
N ALA A 6 39.11 -24.75 -1.74
CA ALA A 6 38.77 -23.46 -2.37
C ALA A 6 38.02 -23.64 -3.72
N TYR A 7 38.47 -24.64 -4.53
CA TYR A 7 37.77 -24.94 -5.80
C TYR A 7 36.33 -25.39 -5.57
N TYR A 8 36.07 -26.34 -4.64
CA TYR A 8 34.69 -26.76 -4.33
C TYR A 8 33.83 -25.62 -3.78
N LEU A 9 34.37 -24.77 -2.91
CA LEU A 9 33.65 -23.62 -2.37
C LEU A 9 33.26 -22.65 -3.47
N LEU A 10 34.18 -22.29 -4.36
CA LEU A 10 33.94 -21.34 -5.47
C LEU A 10 32.97 -21.91 -6.50
N SER A 11 33.08 -23.20 -6.86
CA SER A 11 32.14 -23.82 -7.81
C SER A 11 30.73 -23.94 -7.23
N THR A 12 30.58 -24.28 -5.95
CA THR A 12 29.28 -24.32 -5.27
C THR A 12 28.64 -22.93 -5.18
N LEU A 13 29.42 -21.92 -4.77
CA LEU A 13 28.96 -20.54 -4.71
C LEU A 13 28.58 -20.01 -6.10
N GLY A 14 29.40 -20.29 -7.13
CA GLY A 14 29.09 -19.92 -8.51
C GLY A 14 27.82 -20.59 -9.02
N GLY A 15 27.65 -21.88 -8.78
CA GLY A 15 26.42 -22.61 -9.11
C GLY A 15 25.19 -22.03 -8.41
N TYR A 16 25.31 -21.71 -7.11
CA TYR A 16 24.24 -21.04 -6.37
C TYR A 16 23.85 -19.70 -6.98
N LEU A 17 24.83 -18.82 -7.23
CA LEU A 17 24.57 -17.48 -7.77
C LEU A 17 23.90 -17.53 -9.14
N VAL A 18 24.38 -18.39 -10.04
CA VAL A 18 23.79 -18.57 -11.38
C VAL A 18 22.38 -19.11 -11.28
N THR A 19 22.15 -20.14 -10.46
CA THR A 19 20.81 -20.74 -10.27
C THR A 19 19.84 -19.73 -9.66
N SER A 20 20.27 -19.03 -8.60
CA SER A 20 19.47 -17.97 -7.96
C SER A 20 19.09 -16.86 -8.94
N PHE A 21 20.04 -16.38 -9.73
CA PHE A 21 19.79 -15.34 -10.74
C PHE A 21 18.80 -15.80 -11.81
N LEU A 22 18.97 -17.01 -12.34
CA LEU A 22 18.05 -17.57 -13.34
C LEU A 22 16.63 -17.72 -12.80
N LEU A 23 16.50 -18.26 -11.58
CA LEU A 23 15.21 -18.47 -10.93
C LEU A 23 14.57 -17.15 -10.46
N LEU A 24 15.38 -16.14 -10.12
CA LEU A 24 14.88 -14.80 -9.85
C LEU A 24 14.24 -14.18 -11.09
N LYS A 25 14.86 -14.38 -12.25
CA LYS A 25 14.37 -13.89 -13.54
C LYS A 25 13.19 -14.71 -14.08
N TYR A 26 13.18 -16.02 -13.84
CA TYR A 26 12.18 -16.98 -14.33
C TYR A 26 11.52 -17.76 -13.18
N PRO A 27 10.80 -17.09 -12.26
CA PRO A 27 10.29 -17.75 -11.05
C PRO A 27 9.24 -18.83 -11.33
N THR A 28 8.60 -18.78 -12.48
CA THR A 28 7.60 -19.76 -12.92
C THR A 28 8.18 -21.16 -13.20
N LEU A 29 9.51 -21.30 -13.24
CA LEU A 29 10.17 -22.61 -13.28
C LEU A 29 9.97 -23.40 -11.98
N LEU A 30 9.85 -22.71 -10.82
CA LEU A 30 9.63 -23.35 -9.52
C LEU A 30 8.24 -23.09 -8.95
N HIS A 31 7.59 -21.99 -9.33
CA HIS A 31 6.34 -21.55 -8.73
C HIS A 31 5.25 -21.37 -9.77
N GLN A 32 4.07 -21.92 -9.52
CA GLN A 32 2.90 -21.60 -10.33
C GLN A 32 2.50 -20.13 -10.13
N ARG A 33 2.19 -19.46 -11.25
CA ARG A 33 1.68 -18.09 -11.21
C ARG A 33 0.31 -18.06 -10.54
N LYS A 34 0.15 -17.20 -9.57
CA LYS A 34 -1.14 -17.01 -8.88
C LYS A 34 -2.17 -16.41 -9.83
N LYS A 35 -3.41 -16.88 -9.74
CA LYS A 35 -4.53 -16.25 -10.42
C LYS A 35 -4.88 -14.94 -9.70
N GLN A 36 -4.91 -13.86 -10.46
CA GLN A 36 -5.35 -12.56 -9.98
C GLN A 36 -6.87 -12.47 -10.14
N ARG A 37 -7.58 -12.07 -9.09
CA ARG A 37 -9.04 -11.89 -9.13
C ARG A 37 -9.43 -10.59 -9.83
N PHE A 38 -8.60 -9.56 -9.69
CA PHE A 38 -8.73 -8.24 -10.29
C PHE A 38 -7.35 -7.63 -10.47
N LEU A 39 -7.28 -6.60 -11.29
CA LEU A 39 -6.08 -5.77 -11.49
C LEU A 39 -6.46 -4.35 -11.11
N SER A 40 -5.61 -3.69 -10.31
CA SER A 40 -5.85 -2.32 -9.88
C SER A 40 -4.62 -1.46 -10.17
N LYS A 41 -4.68 -0.68 -11.25
CA LYS A 41 -3.65 0.32 -11.56
C LYS A 41 -3.89 1.62 -10.79
N HIS A 42 -5.15 1.94 -10.56
CA HIS A 42 -5.65 3.17 -9.97
C HIS A 42 -6.33 2.87 -8.64
N ILE A 43 -5.69 3.24 -7.53
CA ILE A 43 -6.18 3.00 -6.18
C ILE A 43 -6.40 4.36 -5.49
N SER A 44 -7.60 4.60 -4.98
CA SER A 44 -7.97 5.85 -4.32
C SER A 44 -7.79 5.73 -2.81
N HIS A 45 -6.71 6.34 -2.28
CA HIS A 45 -6.37 6.36 -0.86
C HIS A 45 -7.43 7.10 -0.06
N ARG A 46 -8.08 6.42 0.88
CA ARG A 46 -9.21 6.92 1.68
C ARG A 46 -10.33 7.53 0.82
N GLY A 47 -10.52 7.01 -0.41
CA GLY A 47 -11.46 7.54 -1.38
C GLY A 47 -10.96 8.76 -2.17
N GLY A 48 -9.71 9.19 -2.00
CA GLY A 48 -9.13 10.38 -2.63
C GLY A 48 -9.10 11.59 -1.71
N ALA A 49 -8.29 11.49 -0.64
CA ALA A 49 -8.20 12.48 0.46
C ALA A 49 -7.77 13.89 0.04
N GLY A 50 -7.23 14.07 -1.17
CA GLY A 50 -6.87 15.36 -1.74
C GLY A 50 -8.00 16.04 -2.53
N GLU A 51 -9.07 15.31 -2.86
CA GLU A 51 -10.19 15.81 -3.66
C GLU A 51 -11.50 15.86 -2.86
N ASN A 52 -11.62 15.06 -1.80
CA ASN A 52 -12.75 15.02 -0.88
C ASN A 52 -12.27 14.72 0.55
N LEU A 53 -13.14 14.97 1.56
CA LEU A 53 -12.80 14.56 2.93
C LEU A 53 -12.55 13.05 2.99
N GLU A 54 -11.42 12.68 3.57
CA GLU A 54 -10.97 11.29 3.66
C GLU A 54 -12.01 10.37 4.32
N ASN A 55 -12.09 9.12 3.85
CA ASN A 55 -12.93 8.08 4.45
C ASN A 55 -14.42 8.44 4.54
N THR A 56 -14.96 9.24 3.60
CA THR A 56 -16.39 9.59 3.52
C THR A 56 -17.07 8.92 2.33
N MET A 57 -18.39 8.78 2.41
CA MET A 57 -19.18 8.23 1.29
C MET A 57 -19.07 9.10 0.03
N ALA A 58 -18.98 10.43 0.19
CA ALA A 58 -18.77 11.35 -0.92
C ALA A 58 -17.43 11.13 -1.62
N ALA A 59 -16.34 10.88 -0.85
CA ALA A 59 -15.02 10.56 -1.41
C ALA A 59 -15.08 9.25 -2.23
N PHE A 60 -15.67 8.20 -1.67
CA PHE A 60 -15.80 6.91 -2.36
C PHE A 60 -16.65 7.00 -3.60
N GLN A 61 -17.79 7.72 -3.54
CA GLN A 61 -18.66 7.93 -4.70
C GLN A 61 -17.95 8.70 -5.81
N HIS A 62 -17.18 9.72 -5.47
CA HIS A 62 -16.36 10.47 -6.42
C HIS A 62 -15.33 9.58 -7.09
N ALA A 63 -14.55 8.83 -6.29
CA ALA A 63 -13.54 7.92 -6.80
C ALA A 63 -14.12 6.86 -7.77
N VAL A 64 -15.25 6.26 -7.43
CA VAL A 64 -15.93 5.28 -8.29
C VAL A 64 -16.45 5.95 -9.58
N THR A 65 -17.02 7.16 -9.48
CA THR A 65 -17.53 7.90 -10.63
C THR A 65 -16.44 8.24 -11.64
N ILE A 66 -15.24 8.57 -11.17
CA ILE A 66 -14.10 8.81 -12.06
C ILE A 66 -13.46 7.53 -12.58
N GLY A 67 -13.84 6.36 -12.08
CA GLY A 67 -13.39 5.05 -12.57
C GLY A 67 -12.14 4.54 -11.89
N THR A 68 -12.04 4.69 -10.55
CA THR A 68 -10.99 4.00 -9.77
C THR A 68 -11.13 2.48 -9.91
N ASP A 69 -10.02 1.75 -9.94
CA ASP A 69 -10.04 0.30 -9.97
C ASP A 69 -10.24 -0.31 -8.57
N MET A 70 -9.88 0.44 -7.53
CA MET A 70 -9.96 -0.01 -6.14
C MET A 70 -10.11 1.19 -5.20
N LEU A 71 -10.98 1.07 -4.22
CA LEU A 71 -11.02 1.96 -3.06
C LEU A 71 -10.08 1.44 -1.99
N GLU A 72 -9.39 2.35 -1.32
CA GLU A 72 -8.70 2.03 -0.07
C GLU A 72 -9.37 2.80 1.06
N LEU A 73 -9.44 2.19 2.23
CA LEU A 73 -10.05 2.74 3.43
C LEU A 73 -9.50 2.12 4.72
N ASP A 74 -9.65 2.87 5.80
CA ASP A 74 -9.18 2.50 7.14
C ASP A 74 -10.35 2.12 8.03
N CYS A 75 -10.19 1.10 8.89
CA CYS A 75 -11.26 0.63 9.78
C CYS A 75 -10.87 0.61 11.25
N HIS A 76 -11.82 1.03 12.08
CA HIS A 76 -11.83 0.88 13.54
C HIS A 76 -13.13 0.23 14.03
N ILE A 77 -13.16 -0.14 15.31
CA ILE A 77 -14.33 -0.75 15.95
C ILE A 77 -14.78 0.16 17.10
N THR A 78 -16.06 0.52 17.10
CA THR A 78 -16.70 1.29 18.21
C THR A 78 -16.95 0.43 19.44
N LYS A 79 -17.32 1.09 20.56
CA LYS A 79 -17.67 0.43 21.83
C LYS A 79 -18.84 -0.55 21.70
N ASP A 80 -19.78 -0.29 20.81
CA ASP A 80 -20.93 -1.15 20.48
C ASP A 80 -20.67 -2.06 19.27
N GLU A 81 -19.38 -2.38 19.02
CA GLU A 81 -18.91 -3.34 18.03
C GLU A 81 -19.30 -3.03 16.57
N GLN A 82 -19.58 -1.76 16.25
CA GLN A 82 -19.77 -1.35 14.86
C GLN A 82 -18.42 -1.11 14.18
N VAL A 83 -18.25 -1.60 12.95
CA VAL A 83 -17.06 -1.34 12.14
C VAL A 83 -17.27 -0.04 11.38
N VAL A 84 -16.46 0.95 11.70
CA VAL A 84 -16.51 2.30 11.11
C VAL A 84 -15.28 2.58 10.26
N VAL A 85 -15.44 3.49 9.30
CA VAL A 85 -14.38 3.86 8.37
C VAL A 85 -13.76 5.18 8.80
N SER A 86 -12.57 5.10 9.39
CA SER A 86 -11.78 6.25 9.86
C SER A 86 -10.32 5.85 10.01
N HIS A 87 -9.39 6.81 9.81
CA HIS A 87 -7.96 6.52 9.90
C HIS A 87 -7.44 6.48 11.33
N ASP A 88 -7.77 7.48 12.13
CA ASP A 88 -7.23 7.63 13.49
C ASP A 88 -8.16 6.99 14.51
N GLU A 89 -7.59 6.27 15.49
CA GLU A 89 -8.31 5.83 16.68
C GLU A 89 -8.76 7.04 17.51
N ASN A 90 -7.88 8.02 17.71
CA ASN A 90 -8.21 9.27 18.40
C ASN A 90 -8.71 10.31 17.39
N LEU A 91 -9.94 10.76 17.58
CA LEU A 91 -10.66 11.63 16.66
C LEU A 91 -10.25 13.12 16.70
N LYS A 92 -9.25 13.50 17.50
CA LYS A 92 -8.84 14.91 17.65
C LYS A 92 -8.45 15.57 16.32
N ARG A 93 -7.71 14.88 15.45
CA ARG A 93 -7.28 15.43 14.15
C ARG A 93 -8.46 15.64 13.20
N SER A 94 -9.33 14.66 13.13
CA SER A 94 -10.40 14.62 12.12
C SER A 94 -11.68 15.33 12.56
N THR A 95 -11.96 15.44 13.88
CA THR A 95 -13.20 16.03 14.40
C THR A 95 -12.97 17.21 15.36
N GLY A 96 -11.74 17.43 15.82
CA GLY A 96 -11.42 18.41 16.87
C GLY A 96 -11.67 17.91 18.28
N VAL A 97 -12.35 16.77 18.47
CA VAL A 97 -12.72 16.20 19.79
C VAL A 97 -11.68 15.14 20.19
N ASN A 98 -11.11 15.30 21.39
CA ASN A 98 -10.08 14.37 21.89
C ASN A 98 -10.74 13.16 22.58
N VAL A 99 -11.21 12.21 21.76
CA VAL A 99 -11.83 10.96 22.20
C VAL A 99 -11.40 9.82 21.27
N ASN A 100 -11.44 8.57 21.74
CA ASN A 100 -11.15 7.42 20.93
C ASN A 100 -12.45 6.78 20.39
N ILE A 101 -12.38 6.22 19.21
CA ILE A 101 -13.51 5.51 18.57
C ILE A 101 -13.99 4.36 19.46
N SER A 102 -13.05 3.59 20.02
CA SER A 102 -13.36 2.44 20.90
C SER A 102 -14.06 2.80 22.20
N ASP A 103 -14.04 4.06 22.63
CA ASP A 103 -14.72 4.53 23.84
C ASP A 103 -16.18 4.95 23.60
N LEU A 104 -16.58 5.13 22.35
CA LEU A 104 -17.87 5.67 21.92
C LEU A 104 -18.73 4.62 21.22
N LYS A 105 -20.05 4.71 21.39
CA LYS A 105 -21.00 4.03 20.49
C LYS A 105 -21.04 4.76 19.14
N TYR A 106 -21.47 4.07 18.10
CA TYR A 106 -21.57 4.66 16.77
C TYR A 106 -22.40 5.96 16.74
N CYS A 107 -23.53 5.99 17.43
CA CYS A 107 -24.40 7.18 17.50
C CYS A 107 -23.78 8.38 18.28
N GLU A 108 -22.70 8.16 19.01
CA GLU A 108 -21.99 9.18 19.80
C GLU A 108 -20.79 9.76 19.04
N LEU A 109 -20.42 9.20 17.88
CA LEU A 109 -19.28 9.66 17.11
C LEU A 109 -19.47 11.11 16.62
N PRO A 110 -18.51 12.00 16.89
CA PRO A 110 -18.57 13.37 16.39
C PRO A 110 -18.36 13.39 14.86
N PRO A 111 -18.97 14.34 14.16
CA PRO A 111 -18.74 14.51 12.72
C PRO A 111 -17.31 14.99 12.43
N TYR A 112 -16.80 14.72 11.24
CA TYR A 112 -15.55 15.29 10.77
C TYR A 112 -15.62 16.82 10.69
N LEU A 113 -14.47 17.46 10.86
CA LEU A 113 -14.30 18.87 10.49
C LEU A 113 -14.60 19.03 8.99
N GLY A 114 -15.24 20.13 8.60
CA GLY A 114 -15.51 20.42 7.18
C GLY A 114 -14.26 20.68 6.34
N LYS A 115 -13.07 20.67 6.97
CA LYS A 115 -11.77 20.90 6.35
C LYS A 115 -10.68 20.10 7.08
N LEU A 116 -9.92 19.30 6.32
CA LEU A 116 -8.85 18.45 6.84
C LEU A 116 -7.56 18.65 6.05
N ASP A 117 -6.41 18.51 6.73
CA ASP A 117 -5.11 18.48 6.07
C ASP A 117 -4.93 17.18 5.29
N VAL A 118 -4.39 17.26 4.07
CA VAL A 118 -4.04 16.09 3.26
C VAL A 118 -2.72 15.52 3.78
N THR A 119 -2.76 14.31 4.34
CA THR A 119 -1.64 13.71 5.07
C THR A 119 -0.36 13.59 4.23
N PHE A 120 -0.49 13.25 2.95
CA PHE A 120 0.65 13.04 2.03
C PHE A 120 0.88 14.18 1.04
N GLN A 121 0.32 15.36 1.32
CA GLN A 121 0.56 16.57 0.54
C GLN A 121 0.74 17.76 1.49
N ARG A 122 1.93 18.33 1.47
CA ARG A 122 2.24 19.43 2.38
C ARG A 122 1.44 20.69 2.03
N GLU A 123 0.98 21.42 3.06
CA GLU A 123 0.26 22.69 2.92
C GLU A 123 -1.03 22.59 2.08
N CYS A 124 -1.56 21.38 1.90
CA CYS A 124 -2.80 21.14 1.20
C CYS A 124 -3.89 20.74 2.18
N GLN A 125 -5.09 21.26 1.96
CA GLN A 125 -6.28 20.94 2.73
C GLN A 125 -7.41 20.58 1.77
N CYS A 126 -8.24 19.64 2.21
CA CYS A 126 -9.45 19.27 1.51
C CYS A 126 -10.68 19.71 2.30
N GLU A 127 -11.68 20.20 1.62
CA GLU A 127 -12.96 20.63 2.18
C GLU A 127 -14.09 19.75 1.66
N GLY A 128 -15.12 19.52 2.50
CA GLY A 128 -16.28 18.74 2.09
C GLY A 128 -17.48 18.96 3.01
N LYS A 129 -18.66 18.63 2.50
CA LYS A 129 -19.93 18.73 3.22
C LYS A 129 -20.35 17.41 3.87
N ASP A 130 -19.91 16.28 3.31
CA ASP A 130 -20.12 14.95 3.89
C ASP A 130 -19.11 14.76 5.01
N ASN A 131 -19.58 14.90 6.24
CA ASN A 131 -18.75 14.87 7.43
C ASN A 131 -19.10 13.71 8.40
N ARG A 132 -19.95 12.80 7.97
CA ARG A 132 -20.29 11.60 8.75
C ARG A 132 -19.23 10.52 8.59
N ILE A 133 -18.85 9.91 9.71
CA ILE A 133 -18.05 8.69 9.72
C ILE A 133 -18.95 7.52 9.25
N PRO A 134 -18.70 6.87 8.10
CA PRO A 134 -19.57 5.82 7.60
C PRO A 134 -19.30 4.47 8.28
N LEU A 135 -20.30 3.60 8.25
CA LEU A 135 -20.11 2.19 8.57
C LEU A 135 -19.46 1.46 7.37
N LEU A 136 -18.58 0.51 7.64
CA LEU A 136 -18.01 -0.34 6.58
C LEU A 136 -19.09 -1.07 5.79
N LYS A 137 -20.18 -1.47 6.45
CA LYS A 137 -21.35 -2.11 5.82
C LYS A 137 -21.97 -1.21 4.74
N GLU A 138 -22.11 0.08 5.02
CA GLU A 138 -22.67 1.05 4.06
C GLU A 138 -21.79 1.17 2.81
N VAL A 139 -20.46 1.12 2.97
CA VAL A 139 -19.52 1.13 1.85
C VAL A 139 -19.68 -0.11 0.98
N PHE A 140 -19.80 -1.31 1.57
CA PHE A 140 -20.02 -2.54 0.81
C PHE A 140 -21.36 -2.55 0.08
N GLU A 141 -22.41 -2.04 0.69
CA GLU A 141 -23.74 -1.93 0.10
C GLU A 141 -23.78 -0.94 -1.07
N ALA A 142 -23.04 0.18 -0.96
CA ALA A 142 -22.98 1.20 -2.00
C ALA A 142 -22.08 0.81 -3.19
N PHE A 143 -21.00 0.04 -2.94
CA PHE A 143 -19.99 -0.29 -3.95
C PHE A 143 -19.71 -1.79 -4.09
N PRO A 144 -20.73 -2.62 -4.36
CA PRO A 144 -20.62 -4.09 -4.32
C PRO A 144 -19.70 -4.66 -5.40
N ASN A 145 -19.43 -3.91 -6.46
CA ASN A 145 -18.61 -4.36 -7.60
C ASN A 145 -17.21 -3.74 -7.63
N THR A 146 -16.88 -2.86 -6.67
CA THR A 146 -15.57 -2.21 -6.60
C THR A 146 -14.69 -2.96 -5.60
N PRO A 147 -13.49 -3.41 -5.99
CA PRO A 147 -12.52 -3.94 -5.04
C PRO A 147 -12.20 -2.92 -3.94
N ILE A 148 -12.11 -3.41 -2.70
CA ILE A 148 -11.83 -2.57 -1.53
C ILE A 148 -10.60 -3.11 -0.82
N ASN A 149 -9.60 -2.26 -0.64
CA ASN A 149 -8.42 -2.49 0.21
C ASN A 149 -8.72 -1.93 1.60
N ILE A 150 -8.68 -2.80 2.62
CA ILE A 150 -9.04 -2.42 3.99
C ILE A 150 -7.81 -2.45 4.88
N ASP A 151 -7.40 -1.29 5.39
CA ASP A 151 -6.40 -1.19 6.45
C ASP A 151 -7.08 -1.30 7.82
N ILE A 152 -6.88 -2.47 8.45
CA ILE A 152 -7.44 -2.75 9.77
C ILE A 152 -6.49 -2.20 10.83
N LYS A 153 -6.82 -1.07 11.42
CA LYS A 153 -5.97 -0.38 12.41
C LYS A 153 -5.91 -1.09 13.77
N VAL A 154 -6.85 -1.98 14.04
CA VAL A 154 -6.90 -2.75 15.29
C VAL A 154 -6.36 -4.16 15.03
N ASN A 155 -5.39 -4.61 15.84
CA ASN A 155 -4.84 -5.96 15.70
C ASN A 155 -5.90 -7.02 16.04
N ASN A 156 -6.61 -7.50 15.03
CA ASN A 156 -7.66 -8.51 15.18
C ASN A 156 -7.28 -9.79 14.39
N SER A 157 -6.54 -10.68 15.05
CA SER A 157 -6.17 -11.99 14.50
C SER A 157 -7.36 -12.90 14.18
N VAL A 158 -8.56 -12.57 14.64
CA VAL A 158 -9.80 -13.34 14.43
C VAL A 158 -10.32 -13.15 13.01
N LEU A 159 -10.17 -11.97 12.39
CA LEU A 159 -10.67 -11.68 11.05
C LEU A 159 -9.96 -12.51 9.98
N ILE A 160 -8.63 -12.69 10.09
CA ILE A 160 -7.82 -13.48 9.14
C ILE A 160 -8.21 -14.97 9.18
N LYS A 161 -8.67 -15.47 10.33
CA LYS A 161 -9.08 -16.88 10.51
C LYS A 161 -10.49 -17.17 9.98
N LYS A 162 -11.35 -16.17 9.80
CA LYS A 162 -12.75 -16.36 9.43
C LYS A 162 -12.97 -16.63 7.94
N ASN A 163 -12.11 -16.14 7.06
CA ASN A 163 -12.24 -16.39 5.63
C ASN A 163 -10.87 -16.42 4.96
N SER A 164 -10.41 -17.63 4.63
CA SER A 164 -9.12 -17.87 3.94
C SER A 164 -9.10 -17.39 2.49
N ASP A 165 -10.27 -17.07 1.92
CA ASP A 165 -10.40 -16.65 0.52
C ASP A 165 -10.17 -15.15 0.33
N ILE A 166 -10.13 -14.38 1.42
CA ILE A 166 -9.79 -12.96 1.35
C ILE A 166 -8.30 -12.84 1.01
N PRO A 167 -7.96 -12.16 -0.09
CA PRO A 167 -6.58 -11.91 -0.44
C PRO A 167 -5.89 -11.04 0.61
N ILE A 168 -4.66 -11.40 0.99
CA ILE A 168 -3.94 -10.73 2.06
C ILE A 168 -2.74 -9.94 1.53
N LEU A 169 -2.47 -8.81 2.19
CA LEU A 169 -1.28 -8.00 1.98
C LEU A 169 -0.09 -8.55 2.79
N PHE A 170 1.10 -8.15 2.39
CA PHE A 170 2.30 -8.41 3.18
C PHE A 170 2.31 -7.54 4.43
N SER A 171 2.54 -8.15 5.60
CA SER A 171 2.87 -7.39 6.79
C SER A 171 4.28 -6.78 6.68
N VAL A 172 4.59 -5.76 7.49
CA VAL A 172 5.93 -5.14 7.53
C VAL A 172 7.04 -6.18 7.74
N GLN A 173 6.82 -7.13 8.66
CA GLN A 173 7.78 -8.21 8.91
C GLN A 173 8.00 -9.09 7.67
N ARG A 174 6.93 -9.37 6.91
CA ARG A 174 7.01 -10.14 5.67
C ARG A 174 7.72 -9.37 4.56
N VAL A 175 7.49 -8.06 4.46
CA VAL A 175 8.24 -7.19 3.53
C VAL A 175 9.74 -7.24 3.83
N LEU A 176 10.15 -7.09 5.10
CA LEU A 176 11.55 -7.18 5.51
C LEU A 176 12.15 -8.56 5.21
N LEU A 177 11.40 -9.63 5.46
CA LEU A 177 11.82 -10.99 5.11
C LEU A 177 12.04 -11.15 3.60
N ILE A 178 11.10 -10.69 2.77
CA ILE A 178 11.21 -10.74 1.31
C ILE A 178 12.45 -9.97 0.81
N LEU A 179 12.72 -8.80 1.38
CA LEU A 179 13.94 -8.04 1.06
C LEU A 179 15.21 -8.81 1.44
N GLY A 180 15.28 -9.39 2.64
CA GLY A 180 16.40 -10.22 3.06
C GLY A 180 16.62 -11.42 2.13
N LEU A 181 15.54 -12.12 1.77
CA LEU A 181 15.59 -13.23 0.82
C LEU A 181 15.99 -12.79 -0.59
N PHE A 182 15.54 -11.61 -1.04
CA PHE A 182 15.92 -11.06 -2.32
C PHE A 182 17.42 -10.75 -2.40
N PHE A 183 17.96 -10.03 -1.43
CA PHE A 183 19.37 -9.64 -1.42
C PHE A 183 20.34 -10.80 -1.13
N THR A 184 19.87 -11.85 -0.47
CA THR A 184 20.65 -13.08 -0.29
C THR A 184 20.51 -14.06 -1.45
N GLY A 185 19.61 -13.80 -2.44
CA GLY A 185 19.35 -14.71 -3.54
C GLY A 185 18.47 -15.92 -3.18
N LEU A 186 17.91 -15.96 -1.97
CA LEU A 186 17.07 -17.06 -1.51
C LEU A 186 15.59 -16.92 -1.91
N LEU A 187 15.16 -15.73 -2.32
CA LEU A 187 13.76 -15.45 -2.66
C LEU A 187 13.15 -16.43 -3.67
N PRO A 188 13.86 -16.86 -4.74
CA PRO A 188 13.31 -17.77 -5.72
C PRO A 188 12.94 -19.15 -5.15
N PHE A 189 13.54 -19.56 -4.04
CA PHE A 189 13.32 -20.88 -3.46
C PHE A 189 12.21 -20.93 -2.41
N VAL A 190 11.65 -19.76 -2.04
CA VAL A 190 10.66 -19.64 -0.96
C VAL A 190 9.26 -19.45 -1.51
N PRO A 191 8.25 -20.25 -1.06
CA PRO A 191 6.86 -20.01 -1.42
C PRO A 191 6.33 -18.73 -0.75
N ILE A 192 5.53 -17.97 -1.50
CA ILE A 192 4.87 -16.75 -1.01
C ILE A 192 3.36 -17.00 -1.01
N ARG A 193 2.69 -16.73 0.10
CA ARG A 193 1.23 -16.93 0.24
C ARG A 193 0.43 -15.69 -0.09
N GLU A 194 0.97 -14.52 0.25
CA GLU A 194 0.35 -13.22 0.09
C GLU A 194 0.15 -12.86 -1.39
N GLN A 195 -0.87 -12.04 -1.70
CA GLN A 195 -1.24 -11.65 -3.05
C GLN A 195 -0.83 -10.22 -3.41
N PHE A 196 -0.65 -9.34 -2.40
CA PHE A 196 -0.37 -7.92 -2.61
C PHE A 196 0.84 -7.46 -1.82
N PHE A 197 1.87 -7.03 -2.55
CA PHE A 197 3.06 -6.39 -2.00
C PHE A 197 2.85 -4.88 -2.03
N GLU A 198 2.38 -4.33 -0.92
CA GLU A 198 2.03 -2.94 -0.76
C GLU A 198 3.06 -2.22 0.11
N ILE A 199 3.75 -1.23 -0.46
CA ILE A 199 4.86 -0.54 0.19
C ILE A 199 4.87 0.95 -0.09
N PRO A 200 5.41 1.80 0.84
CA PRO A 200 5.64 3.21 0.59
C PRO A 200 6.79 3.42 -0.40
N MET A 201 6.78 4.57 -1.09
CA MET A 201 7.97 5.09 -1.76
C MET A 201 8.75 5.98 -0.77
N PRO A 202 9.92 5.54 -0.25
CA PRO A 202 10.59 6.25 0.84
C PRO A 202 10.99 7.67 0.51
N SER A 203 11.33 7.98 -0.75
CA SER A 203 11.70 9.32 -1.17
C SER A 203 10.63 10.40 -0.98
N ILE A 204 9.34 10.01 -0.84
CA ILE A 204 8.25 10.95 -0.54
C ILE A 204 8.45 11.63 0.81
N ILE A 205 9.04 10.94 1.79
CA ILE A 205 9.29 11.49 3.11
C ILE A 205 10.15 12.76 3.05
N LEU A 206 11.05 12.86 2.04
CA LEU A 206 11.87 14.05 1.82
C LEU A 206 11.05 15.28 1.40
N LYS A 207 9.88 15.07 0.79
CA LYS A 207 8.95 16.14 0.39
C LYS A 207 8.01 16.54 1.52
N LEU A 208 7.57 15.56 2.32
CA LEU A 208 6.62 15.78 3.42
C LEU A 208 7.27 16.49 4.61
N LYS A 209 8.55 16.20 4.90
CA LYS A 209 9.31 16.86 5.95
C LYS A 209 10.12 18.00 5.37
N GLU A 210 10.28 19.09 6.14
CA GLU A 210 11.16 20.19 5.75
C GLU A 210 12.61 19.68 5.61
N PRO A 211 13.20 19.71 4.41
CA PRO A 211 14.52 19.10 4.18
C PRO A 211 15.64 19.71 5.04
N HIS A 212 15.50 20.98 5.45
CA HIS A 212 16.47 21.68 6.32
C HIS A 212 16.33 21.29 7.80
N LYS A 213 15.19 20.75 8.23
CA LYS A 213 15.00 20.21 9.59
C LYS A 213 15.47 18.76 9.73
N MET A 214 15.85 18.10 8.64
CA MET A 214 16.31 16.71 8.66
C MET A 214 17.83 16.62 8.77
N SER A 215 18.30 15.76 9.68
CA SER A 215 19.73 15.45 9.78
C SER A 215 20.26 14.74 8.54
N LYS A 216 21.58 14.82 8.31
CA LYS A 216 22.23 14.09 7.21
C LYS A 216 22.01 12.58 7.30
N SER A 217 22.01 12.02 8.53
CA SER A 217 21.75 10.58 8.76
C SER A 217 20.32 10.19 8.40
N GLN A 218 19.31 11.01 8.72
CA GLN A 218 17.94 10.76 8.31
C GLN A 218 17.76 10.75 6.79
N LYS A 219 18.35 11.74 6.10
CA LYS A 219 18.33 11.78 4.62
C LYS A 219 19.02 10.57 4.02
N PHE A 220 20.16 10.16 4.58
CA PHE A 220 20.88 8.95 4.14
C PHE A 220 20.04 7.68 4.34
N LEU A 221 19.38 7.55 5.49
CA LEU A 221 18.50 6.37 5.77
C LEU A 221 17.32 6.33 4.79
N ILE A 222 16.68 7.45 4.49
CA ILE A 222 15.60 7.50 3.50
C ILE A 222 16.11 7.12 2.12
N TRP A 223 17.22 7.67 1.69
CA TRP A 223 17.87 7.35 0.41
C TRP A 223 18.22 5.86 0.34
N LEU A 224 18.81 5.29 1.40
CA LEU A 224 19.16 3.88 1.47
C LEU A 224 17.89 3.00 1.41
N SER A 225 16.86 3.34 2.18
CA SER A 225 15.58 2.64 2.16
C SER A 225 14.94 2.67 0.77
N ASP A 226 15.01 3.81 0.09
CA ASP A 226 14.48 3.98 -1.27
C ASP A 226 15.23 3.07 -2.26
N ILE A 227 16.55 3.00 -2.20
CA ILE A 227 17.35 2.10 -3.03
C ILE A 227 17.04 0.62 -2.73
N LEU A 228 16.87 0.26 -1.46
CA LEU A 228 16.64 -1.13 -1.08
C LEU A 228 15.24 -1.60 -1.45
N LEU A 229 14.21 -0.76 -1.29
CA LEU A 229 12.82 -1.08 -1.56
C LEU A 229 12.43 -0.95 -3.04
N MET A 230 12.86 0.13 -3.70
CA MET A 230 12.46 0.45 -5.07
C MET A 230 13.31 -0.30 -6.10
N ARG A 231 13.16 -1.63 -6.15
CA ARG A 231 13.97 -2.53 -6.99
C ARG A 231 13.13 -3.19 -8.09
N LYS A 232 13.38 -2.77 -9.34
CA LYS A 232 12.69 -3.34 -10.50
C LYS A 232 12.78 -4.87 -10.55
N ALA A 233 13.95 -5.46 -10.31
CA ALA A 233 14.12 -6.90 -10.33
C ALA A 233 13.29 -7.64 -9.27
N LEU A 234 13.04 -7.02 -8.11
CA LEU A 234 12.14 -7.55 -7.09
C LEU A 234 10.68 -7.47 -7.58
N PHE A 235 10.26 -6.34 -8.12
CA PHE A 235 8.90 -6.15 -8.62
C PHE A 235 8.60 -7.08 -9.79
N ASP A 236 9.52 -7.21 -10.75
CA ASP A 236 9.41 -8.14 -11.88
C ASP A 236 9.27 -9.60 -11.39
N HIS A 237 10.07 -10.01 -10.38
CA HIS A 237 9.97 -11.34 -9.79
C HIS A 237 8.60 -11.59 -9.14
N LEU A 238 8.11 -10.63 -8.33
CA LEU A 238 6.81 -10.75 -7.65
C LEU A 238 5.66 -10.78 -8.64
N THR A 239 5.67 -9.90 -9.64
CA THR A 239 4.62 -9.83 -10.67
C THR A 239 4.59 -11.05 -11.57
N ALA A 240 5.77 -11.62 -11.91
CA ALA A 240 5.86 -12.89 -12.63
C ALA A 240 5.24 -14.05 -11.84
N ARG A 241 5.29 -14.01 -10.50
CA ARG A 241 4.59 -14.98 -9.61
C ARG A 241 3.11 -14.69 -9.42
N GLY A 242 2.57 -13.64 -10.05
CA GLY A 242 1.17 -13.22 -9.94
C GLY A 242 0.86 -12.44 -8.66
N ILE A 243 1.87 -11.86 -8.02
CA ILE A 243 1.71 -10.96 -6.86
C ILE A 243 1.64 -9.53 -7.39
N GLN A 244 0.62 -8.78 -7.00
CA GLN A 244 0.49 -7.38 -7.37
C GLN A 244 1.37 -6.50 -6.48
N VAL A 245 2.01 -5.49 -7.06
CA VAL A 245 2.88 -4.54 -6.37
C VAL A 245 2.23 -3.18 -6.38
N TYR A 246 1.88 -2.67 -5.19
CA TYR A 246 1.24 -1.38 -4.99
C TYR A 246 2.18 -0.42 -4.28
N ILE A 247 2.27 0.81 -4.78
CA ILE A 247 3.10 1.86 -4.20
C ILE A 247 2.20 2.98 -3.68
N TRP A 248 2.36 3.33 -2.42
CA TRP A 248 1.56 4.36 -1.75
C TRP A 248 2.43 5.40 -1.04
N VAL A 249 1.98 6.61 -0.67
CA VAL A 249 0.90 7.35 -1.35
C VAL A 249 1.58 8.32 -2.28
N LEU A 250 1.25 8.28 -3.56
CA LEU A 250 1.87 9.09 -4.59
C LEU A 250 0.89 10.15 -5.06
N ASN A 251 1.34 11.39 -5.21
CA ASN A 251 0.47 12.52 -5.55
C ASN A 251 0.98 13.34 -6.74
N GLU A 252 2.16 12.97 -7.30
CA GLU A 252 2.76 13.68 -8.42
C GLU A 252 3.01 12.76 -9.62
N GLU A 253 2.85 13.28 -10.83
CA GLU A 253 3.01 12.50 -12.07
C GLU A 253 4.39 11.86 -12.22
N GLN A 254 5.44 12.53 -11.74
CA GLN A 254 6.80 11.98 -11.76
C GLN A 254 6.93 10.76 -10.85
N GLU A 255 6.18 10.74 -9.73
CA GLU A 255 6.14 9.61 -8.80
C GLU A 255 5.35 8.46 -9.41
N TYR A 256 4.21 8.73 -10.04
CA TYR A 256 3.44 7.73 -10.79
C TYR A 256 4.30 7.07 -11.86
N LYS A 257 4.95 7.90 -12.69
CA LYS A 257 5.85 7.40 -13.74
C LYS A 257 6.95 6.53 -13.17
N ARG A 258 7.63 6.98 -12.11
CA ARG A 258 8.69 6.20 -11.45
C ARG A 258 8.18 4.86 -10.93
N ALA A 259 7.02 4.81 -10.30
CA ALA A 259 6.43 3.58 -9.79
C ALA A 259 6.17 2.57 -10.92
N PHE A 260 5.53 3.01 -12.00
CA PHE A 260 5.23 2.14 -13.15
C PHE A 260 6.49 1.73 -13.92
N ASP A 261 7.48 2.60 -14.10
CA ASP A 261 8.78 2.27 -14.72
C ASP A 261 9.53 1.19 -13.91
N LEU A 262 9.36 1.16 -12.59
CA LEU A 262 9.91 0.12 -11.72
C LEU A 262 9.12 -1.20 -11.77
N GLY A 263 7.96 -1.23 -12.42
CA GLY A 263 7.13 -2.43 -12.55
C GLY A 263 6.04 -2.56 -11.48
N ALA A 264 5.67 -1.46 -10.78
CA ALA A 264 4.49 -1.46 -9.93
C ALA A 264 3.24 -1.78 -10.76
N THR A 265 2.34 -2.59 -10.23
CA THR A 265 1.08 -2.95 -10.90
C THR A 265 -0.02 -1.94 -10.62
N GLY A 266 0.12 -1.16 -9.54
CA GLY A 266 -0.82 -0.10 -9.18
C GLY A 266 -0.20 0.96 -8.29
N VAL A 267 -0.83 2.13 -8.32
CA VAL A 267 -0.47 3.30 -7.53
C VAL A 267 -1.67 3.73 -6.69
N MET A 268 -1.40 4.01 -5.42
CA MET A 268 -2.37 4.57 -4.49
C MET A 268 -2.12 6.06 -4.32
N THR A 269 -3.19 6.87 -4.46
CA THR A 269 -3.11 8.33 -4.50
C THR A 269 -4.22 9.01 -3.73
N ASP A 270 -3.93 10.21 -3.20
CA ASP A 270 -4.94 11.12 -2.66
C ASP A 270 -5.67 11.91 -3.78
N TYR A 271 -5.11 11.92 -5.02
CA TYR A 271 -5.65 12.68 -6.15
C TYR A 271 -6.06 11.75 -7.29
N PRO A 272 -7.18 11.02 -7.14
CA PRO A 272 -7.61 10.03 -8.12
C PRO A 272 -7.87 10.61 -9.51
N THR A 273 -8.40 11.83 -9.64
CA THR A 273 -8.57 12.48 -10.94
C THR A 273 -7.24 12.74 -11.64
N LYS A 274 -6.23 13.16 -10.89
CA LYS A 274 -4.86 13.38 -11.43
C LYS A 274 -4.24 12.08 -11.92
N LEU A 275 -4.35 10.99 -11.14
CA LEU A 275 -3.84 9.69 -11.55
C LEU A 275 -4.57 9.15 -12.78
N LYS A 276 -5.89 9.30 -12.86
CA LYS A 276 -6.67 8.91 -14.05
C LYS A 276 -6.14 9.61 -15.31
N ASN A 277 -5.96 10.94 -15.26
CA ASN A 277 -5.45 11.73 -16.39
C ASN A 277 -4.04 11.28 -16.80
N PHE A 278 -3.17 11.03 -15.82
CA PHE A 278 -1.83 10.49 -16.06
C PHE A 278 -1.89 9.12 -16.77
N LEU A 279 -2.73 8.19 -16.30
CA LEU A 279 -2.85 6.86 -16.90
C LEU A 279 -3.36 6.90 -18.34
N HIS A 280 -4.26 7.83 -18.67
CA HIS A 280 -4.70 8.04 -20.05
C HIS A 280 -3.54 8.48 -20.96
N SER A 281 -2.71 9.41 -20.51
CA SER A 281 -1.55 9.90 -21.29
C SER A 281 -0.39 8.90 -21.32
N PHE A 282 -0.22 8.11 -20.26
CA PHE A 282 0.86 7.13 -20.13
C PHE A 282 0.63 5.86 -20.97
N SER A 283 -0.63 5.55 -21.32
CA SER A 283 -1.01 4.39 -22.12
C SER A 283 -1.13 4.70 -23.62
N ALA A 284 -1.05 5.98 -24.02
CA ALA A 284 -1.06 6.45 -25.40
C ALA A 284 0.36 6.52 -25.96
#